data_87921cea76a9d3d234f8fe90e4c5ae49
#
_entry.id   87921cea76a9d3d234f8fe90e4c5ae49
#
_cell.length_a   1.000
_cell.length_b   1.000
_cell.length_c   1.000
_cell.angle_alpha   90.00
_cell.angle_beta   90.00
_cell.angle_gamma   90.00
#
_symmetry.space_group_name_H-M   'P 1'
#
loop_
_entity.id
_entity.type
_entity.pdbx_description
1 polymer ?
#
loop_
_entity_poly.entity_id
_entity_poly.type
_entity_poly.pdbx_seq_one_letter_code
_entity_poly.pdbx_strand_id
1 'polypeptide(L)' 'MLKRDPIENTPEFLAVIDSVEAELDEMLKDFPKGMGFCHHYWHCKRELLKEKYGIEWRSPSMMNPGTMFD' A
#
# COMPACT_ATOMS: atom_id res chain seq x y z
N MET A 1 16.58 -9.09 -2.13
CA MET A 1 15.12 -9.24 -2.05
C MET A 1 14.53 -8.15 -1.18
N LEU A 2 13.45 -7.53 -1.63
CA LEU A 2 12.80 -6.47 -0.83
C LEU A 2 12.06 -7.06 0.35
N LYS A 3 12.16 -6.35 1.48
CA LYS A 3 11.42 -6.73 2.69
C LYS A 3 9.96 -6.29 2.57
N ARG A 4 9.07 -7.09 3.13
CA ARG A 4 7.66 -6.77 3.21
C ARG A 4 7.21 -6.85 4.66
N ASP A 5 6.19 -6.05 5.01
CA ASP A 5 5.64 -6.09 6.34
C ASP A 5 4.96 -7.44 6.57
N PRO A 6 5.31 -8.18 7.64
CA PRO A 6 4.70 -9.48 7.93
C PRO A 6 3.19 -9.43 8.07
N ILE A 7 2.60 -8.27 8.33
CA ILE A 7 1.15 -8.13 8.44
C ILE A 7 0.44 -8.51 7.14
N GLU A 8 1.15 -8.47 6.00
CA GLU A 8 0.59 -8.86 4.71
C GLU A 8 0.22 -10.34 4.64
N ASN A 9 0.72 -11.13 5.59
CA ASN A 9 0.43 -12.57 5.66
C ASN A 9 -0.63 -12.90 6.71
N THR A 10 -1.22 -11.89 7.35
CA THR A 10 -2.26 -12.14 8.35
C THR A 10 -3.63 -12.32 7.69
N PRO A 11 -4.52 -13.14 8.30
CA PRO A 11 -5.87 -13.31 7.75
C PRO A 11 -6.64 -12.00 7.66
N GLU A 12 -6.45 -11.11 8.61
CA GLU A 12 -7.13 -9.81 8.63
C GLU A 12 -6.76 -8.99 7.40
N PHE A 13 -5.47 -8.95 7.07
CA PHE A 13 -5.00 -8.22 5.90
C PHE A 13 -5.50 -8.86 4.62
N LEU A 14 -5.37 -10.19 4.51
CA LEU A 14 -5.76 -10.91 3.30
C LEU A 14 -7.26 -10.81 3.04
N ALA A 15 -8.06 -10.71 4.10
CA ALA A 15 -9.51 -10.60 3.96
C ALA A 15 -9.95 -9.27 3.33
N VAL A 16 -9.17 -8.21 3.48
CA VAL A 16 -9.56 -6.87 3.02
C VAL A 16 -8.73 -6.36 1.85
N ILE A 17 -7.61 -7.00 1.53
CA ILE A 17 -6.67 -6.44 0.55
C ILE A 17 -7.29 -6.30 -0.84
N ASP A 18 -8.10 -7.25 -1.28
CA ASP A 18 -8.74 -7.16 -2.59
C ASP A 18 -9.66 -5.96 -2.67
N SER A 19 -10.43 -5.70 -1.60
CA SER A 19 -11.32 -4.54 -1.53
C SER A 19 -10.51 -3.25 -1.49
N VAL A 20 -9.42 -3.22 -0.75
CA VAL A 20 -8.54 -2.06 -0.66
C VAL A 20 -7.94 -1.74 -2.03
N GLU A 21 -7.45 -2.75 -2.72
CA GLU A 21 -6.85 -2.54 -4.04
C GLU A 21 -7.88 -2.07 -5.06
N ALA A 22 -9.10 -2.61 -5.00
CA ALA A 22 -10.18 -2.17 -5.89
C ALA A 22 -10.54 -0.70 -5.64
N GLU A 23 -10.60 -0.29 -4.37
CA GLU A 23 -10.85 1.12 -4.04
C GLU A 23 -9.72 2.02 -4.52
N LEU A 24 -8.47 1.58 -4.34
CA LEU A 24 -7.32 2.36 -4.80
C LEU A 24 -7.31 2.53 -6.31
N ASP A 25 -7.63 1.46 -7.03
CA ASP A 25 -7.72 1.53 -8.49
C ASP A 25 -8.75 2.57 -8.93
N GLU A 26 -9.89 2.61 -8.27
CA GLU A 26 -10.93 3.57 -8.57
C GLU A 26 -10.51 4.99 -8.19
N MET A 27 -9.89 5.17 -7.02
CA MET A 27 -9.44 6.49 -6.58
C MET A 27 -8.34 7.07 -7.45
N LEU A 28 -7.46 6.23 -7.97
CA LEU A 28 -6.26 6.66 -8.69
C LEU A 28 -6.32 6.40 -10.19
N LYS A 29 -7.47 6.02 -10.71
CA LYS A 29 -7.60 5.68 -12.13
C LYS A 29 -7.21 6.82 -13.06
N ASP A 30 -7.47 8.05 -12.65
CA ASP A 30 -7.15 9.25 -13.44
C ASP A 30 -5.84 9.90 -13.00
N PHE A 31 -5.13 9.30 -12.07
CA PHE A 31 -3.88 9.83 -11.55
C PHE A 31 -2.73 9.45 -12.48
N PRO A 32 -1.84 10.41 -12.85
CA PRO A 32 -0.72 10.10 -13.74
C PRO A 32 0.20 9.04 -13.15
N LYS A 33 0.47 7.99 -13.92
CA LYS A 33 1.34 6.90 -13.49
C LYS A 33 2.77 7.19 -13.96
N GLY A 34 3.42 8.10 -13.29
CA GLY A 34 4.78 8.47 -13.59
C GLY A 34 5.68 8.29 -12.39
N MET A 35 6.79 9.03 -12.40
CA MET A 35 7.74 9.01 -11.29
C MET A 35 7.05 9.40 -9.99
N GLY A 36 7.28 8.62 -8.94
CA GLY A 36 6.67 8.87 -7.63
C GLY A 36 5.28 8.29 -7.45
N PHE A 37 4.70 7.68 -8.48
CA PHE A 37 3.36 7.11 -8.37
C PHE A 37 3.28 6.02 -7.30
N CYS A 38 4.27 5.16 -7.21
CA CYS A 38 4.25 4.07 -6.25
C CYS A 38 4.22 4.59 -4.81
N HIS A 39 4.92 5.69 -4.53
CA HIS A 39 4.89 6.30 -3.19
C HIS A 39 3.50 6.86 -2.88
N HIS A 40 2.87 7.49 -3.85
CA HIS A 40 1.51 8.00 -3.69
C HIS A 40 0.52 6.85 -3.47
N TYR A 41 0.63 5.79 -4.26
CA TYR A 41 -0.20 4.60 -4.13
C TYR A 41 -0.05 3.99 -2.74
N TRP A 42 1.18 3.81 -2.29
CA TRP A 42 1.45 3.22 -0.99
C TRP A 42 0.94 4.09 0.16
N HIS A 43 1.04 5.39 0.02
CA HIS A 43 0.50 6.30 1.03
C HIS A 43 -1.01 6.15 1.15
N CYS A 44 -1.71 6.15 0.03
CA CYS A 44 -3.15 5.98 0.02
C CYS A 44 -3.56 4.61 0.57
N LYS A 45 -2.82 3.57 0.21
CA LYS A 45 -3.08 2.21 0.69
C LYS A 45 -2.91 2.14 2.21
N ARG A 46 -1.85 2.74 2.73
CA ARG A 46 -1.60 2.77 4.17
C ARG A 46 -2.72 3.50 4.91
N GLU A 47 -3.12 4.66 4.41
CA GLU A 47 -4.20 5.44 5.02
C GLU A 47 -5.52 4.69 4.99
N LEU A 48 -5.84 4.08 3.85
CA LEU A 48 -7.09 3.35 3.70
C LEU A 48 -7.15 2.15 4.65
N LEU A 49 -6.07 1.38 4.75
CA LEU A 49 -6.01 0.24 5.66
C LEU A 49 -6.17 0.69 7.11
N LYS A 50 -5.51 1.77 7.49
CA LYS A 50 -5.57 2.27 8.86
C LYS A 50 -6.93 2.84 9.21
N GLU A 51 -7.45 3.70 8.35
CA GLU A 51 -8.68 4.44 8.63
C GLU A 51 -9.93 3.58 8.54
N LYS A 52 -9.95 2.69 7.55
CA LYS A 52 -11.14 1.90 7.27
C LYS A 52 -11.15 0.57 8.00
N TYR A 53 -9.99 -0.05 8.15
CA TYR A 53 -9.89 -1.40 8.69
C TYR A 53 -9.05 -1.50 9.97
N GLY A 54 -8.43 -0.40 10.39
CA GLY A 54 -7.61 -0.39 11.60
C GLY A 54 -6.35 -1.22 11.49
N ILE A 55 -5.84 -1.44 10.28
CA ILE A 55 -4.65 -2.25 10.04
C ILE A 55 -3.45 -1.32 9.80
N GLU A 56 -2.40 -1.50 10.58
CA GLU A 56 -1.16 -0.76 10.39
C GLU A 56 -0.26 -1.51 9.43
N TRP A 57 -0.12 -0.97 8.22
CA TRP A 57 0.71 -1.55 7.17
C TRP A 57 1.83 -0.59 6.80
N ARG A 58 3.03 -1.14 6.64
CA ARG A 58 4.20 -0.36 6.21
C ARG A 58 4.49 -0.66 4.74
N SER A 59 4.73 0.40 3.98
CA SER A 59 5.01 0.27 2.56
C SER A 59 6.40 -0.36 2.34
N PRO A 60 6.65 -0.90 1.13
CA PRO A 60 7.99 -1.41 0.82
C PRO A 60 9.10 -0.38 1.01
N SER A 61 8.84 0.90 0.74
CA SER A 61 9.85 1.93 0.94
C SER A 61 10.17 2.14 2.42
N MET A 62 9.18 1.98 3.30
CA MET A 62 9.38 2.07 4.74
C MET A 62 10.15 0.86 5.27
N MET A 63 9.92 -0.32 4.70
CA MET A 63 10.61 -1.54 5.10
C MET A 63 12.03 -1.64 4.53
N ASN A 64 12.32 -0.87 3.49
CA ASN A 64 13.61 -0.88 2.80
C ASN A 64 14.13 0.56 2.64
N PRO A 65 14.51 1.23 3.75
CA PRO A 65 14.82 2.66 3.73
C PRO A 65 16.01 3.04 2.86
N GLY A 66 16.92 2.12 2.59
CA GLY A 66 18.07 2.40 1.74
C GLY A 66 17.83 2.18 0.25
N THR A 67 16.63 1.77 -0.14
CA THR A 67 16.32 1.43 -1.53
C THR A 67 15.52 2.57 -2.17
N MET A 68 15.88 2.90 -3.41
CA MET A 68 15.14 3.92 -4.17
C MET A 68 13.99 3.28 -4.93
N PHE A 69 12.83 3.92 -4.88
CA PHE A 69 11.63 3.52 -5.64
C PHE A 69 11.15 4.71 -6.46
N ASP A 70 10.56 4.42 -7.61
CA ASP A 70 9.94 5.44 -8.45
C ASP A 70 8.49 5.69 -8.11
#